data_c668484b08392155fca2eae9d80f24bc
#
_entry.id   c668484b08392155fca2eae9d80f24bc
#
_cell.length_a   1.000
_cell.length_b   1.000
_cell.length_c   1.000
_cell.angle_alpha   90.00
_cell.angle_beta   90.00
_cell.angle_gamma   90.00
#
_symmetry.space_group_name_H-M   'P 1'
#
loop_
_entity.id
_entity.type
_entity.pdbx_description
1 polymer ?
#
loop_
_entity_poly.entity_id
_entity_poly.type
_entity_poly.pdbx_seq_one_letter_code
_entity_poly.pdbx_strand_id
1 'polypeptide(L)'
;MKRWVSGIVLLTLLAVAIFSLGKIADYCYHSNESKNNIREMISDEDTKGENYRRLKEQNPDFVGWIRIPGTPVDYPVMWTPDEPEKYLRTDFNGNYSLSGLPFVSADCNVSPMPDEKAYSNTLIYGHHMQDGSMFAVLTQYEKQDFYGKHKTIEFDRIYDDGSYEEYKYEVFSAIKTEIGKGFEYYRYADVEDADRFSEYLENVETLNLLTYKRTVDNVSDLMSLSTCSYHASGDKGRFIVVAGRK
;
A
#
# COMPACT_ATOMS: atom_id res chain seq x y z
N MET A 1 -44.45 -26.53 23.17
CA MET A 1 -43.80 -25.22 22.90
C MET A 1 -42.27 -25.29 22.88
N LYS A 2 -41.55 -25.77 23.89
CA LYS A 2 -40.06 -25.77 23.91
C LYS A 2 -39.38 -26.45 22.70
N ARG A 3 -39.90 -27.61 22.22
CA ARG A 3 -39.28 -28.34 21.07
C ARG A 3 -39.40 -27.61 19.75
N TRP A 4 -40.49 -26.87 19.51
CA TRP A 4 -40.67 -26.05 18.29
C TRP A 4 -39.76 -24.82 18.28
N VAL A 5 -39.63 -24.18 19.45
CA VAL A 5 -38.68 -23.04 19.60
C VAL A 5 -37.25 -23.47 19.32
N SER A 6 -36.83 -24.65 19.86
CA SER A 6 -35.49 -25.20 19.58
C SER A 6 -35.28 -25.52 18.11
N GLY A 7 -36.29 -26.02 17.39
CA GLY A 7 -36.22 -26.29 15.95
C GLY A 7 -36.07 -25.01 15.12
N ILE A 8 -36.83 -23.96 15.45
CA ILE A 8 -36.71 -22.66 14.78
C ILE A 8 -35.33 -22.05 15.02
N VAL A 9 -34.82 -22.05 16.25
CA VAL A 9 -33.47 -21.55 16.57
C VAL A 9 -32.40 -22.28 15.79
N LEU A 10 -32.49 -23.62 15.70
CA LEU A 10 -31.53 -24.44 14.95
C LEU A 10 -31.56 -24.09 13.46
N LEU A 11 -32.73 -23.94 12.86
CA LEU A 11 -32.87 -23.55 11.45
C LEU A 11 -32.30 -22.13 11.17
N THR A 12 -32.57 -21.21 12.11
CA THR A 12 -31.99 -19.84 11.97
C THR A 12 -30.47 -19.86 12.06
N LEU A 13 -29.89 -20.61 13.00
CA LEU A 13 -28.43 -20.74 13.12
C LEU A 13 -27.82 -21.40 11.87
N LEU A 14 -28.48 -22.42 11.32
CA LEU A 14 -28.05 -23.07 10.09
C LEU A 14 -28.09 -22.11 8.89
N ALA A 15 -29.16 -21.32 8.76
CA ALA A 15 -29.27 -20.30 7.70
C ALA A 15 -28.20 -19.25 7.82
N VAL A 16 -27.90 -18.74 9.02
CA VAL A 16 -26.81 -17.79 9.28
C VAL A 16 -25.45 -18.42 8.94
N ALA A 17 -25.23 -19.67 9.32
CA ALA A 17 -23.98 -20.37 9.01
C ALA A 17 -23.77 -20.52 7.48
N ILE A 18 -24.81 -20.95 6.75
CA ILE A 18 -24.75 -21.08 5.28
C ILE A 18 -24.48 -19.72 4.63
N PHE A 19 -25.17 -18.67 5.06
CA PHE A 19 -24.95 -17.31 4.56
C PHE A 19 -23.52 -16.82 4.81
N SER A 20 -23.00 -17.05 6.03
CA SER A 20 -21.65 -16.67 6.41
C SER A 20 -20.59 -17.43 5.60
N LEU A 21 -20.79 -18.75 5.41
CA LEU A 21 -19.91 -19.55 4.55
C LEU A 21 -19.91 -19.07 3.10
N GLY A 22 -21.10 -18.70 2.58
CA GLY A 22 -21.22 -18.12 1.25
C GLY A 22 -20.40 -16.81 1.10
N LYS A 23 -20.48 -15.93 2.10
CA LYS A 23 -19.70 -14.68 2.11
C LYS A 23 -18.19 -14.93 2.21
N ILE A 24 -17.76 -15.91 2.98
CA ILE A 24 -16.35 -16.29 3.09
C ILE A 24 -15.85 -16.84 1.74
N ALA A 25 -16.62 -17.73 1.12
CA ALA A 25 -16.27 -18.30 -0.19
C ALA A 25 -16.16 -17.21 -1.27
N ASP A 26 -17.11 -16.28 -1.32
CA ASP A 26 -17.10 -15.11 -2.22
C ASP A 26 -15.85 -14.26 -2.01
N TYR A 27 -15.53 -13.93 -0.76
CA TYR A 27 -14.30 -13.20 -0.41
C TYR A 27 -13.04 -13.93 -0.89
N CYS A 28 -12.93 -15.22 -0.61
CA CYS A 28 -11.78 -16.04 -1.02
C CYS A 28 -11.66 -16.12 -2.55
N TYR A 29 -12.78 -16.23 -3.26
CA TYR A 29 -12.81 -16.25 -4.71
C TYR A 29 -12.25 -14.95 -5.30
N HIS A 30 -12.79 -13.81 -4.91
CA HIS A 30 -12.35 -12.50 -5.40
C HIS A 30 -10.90 -12.16 -5.00
N SER A 31 -10.48 -12.55 -3.80
CA SER A 31 -9.09 -12.37 -3.38
C SER A 31 -8.11 -13.18 -4.25
N ASN A 32 -8.45 -14.45 -4.56
CA ASN A 32 -7.61 -15.29 -5.41
C ASN A 32 -7.59 -14.80 -6.86
N GLU A 33 -8.73 -14.38 -7.38
CA GLU A 33 -8.85 -13.78 -8.71
C GLU A 33 -7.95 -12.54 -8.83
N SER A 34 -8.01 -11.62 -7.87
CA SER A 34 -7.15 -10.43 -7.85
C SER A 34 -5.66 -10.77 -7.84
N LYS A 35 -5.25 -11.77 -7.05
CA LYS A 35 -3.84 -12.23 -7.01
C LYS A 35 -3.39 -12.84 -8.33
N ASN A 36 -4.25 -13.62 -8.97
CA ASN A 36 -3.94 -14.24 -10.26
C ASN A 36 -3.84 -13.18 -11.36
N ASN A 37 -4.77 -12.24 -11.40
CA ASN A 37 -4.75 -11.13 -12.37
C ASN A 37 -3.43 -10.34 -12.26
N ILE A 38 -2.95 -10.06 -11.05
CA ILE A 38 -1.68 -9.35 -10.85
C ILE A 38 -0.48 -10.19 -11.33
N ARG A 39 -0.46 -11.50 -11.06
CA ARG A 39 0.61 -12.39 -11.53
C ARG A 39 0.67 -12.50 -13.06
N GLU A 40 -0.49 -12.51 -13.70
CA GLU A 40 -0.61 -12.59 -15.15
C GLU A 40 -0.24 -11.28 -15.88
N MET A 41 -0.12 -10.16 -15.15
CA MET A 41 0.31 -8.89 -15.73
C MET A 41 1.75 -8.94 -16.25
N ILE A 42 2.61 -9.72 -15.60
CA ILE A 42 4.01 -9.86 -15.98
C ILE A 42 4.17 -11.18 -16.75
N SER A 43 4.55 -11.07 -18.00
CA SER A 43 4.88 -12.23 -18.83
C SER A 43 6.33 -12.63 -18.60
N ASP A 44 6.58 -13.92 -18.37
CA ASP A 44 7.94 -14.47 -18.26
C ASP A 44 8.68 -14.49 -19.63
N GLU A 45 7.95 -14.34 -20.74
CA GLU A 45 8.50 -14.30 -22.09
C GLU A 45 9.03 -12.92 -22.48
N ASP A 46 8.50 -11.84 -21.83
CA ASP A 46 8.85 -10.47 -22.09
C ASP A 46 9.97 -9.99 -21.13
N THR A 47 10.79 -9.06 -21.60
CA THR A 47 11.66 -8.31 -20.70
C THR A 47 10.83 -7.43 -19.75
N LYS A 48 11.42 -7.02 -18.63
CA LYS A 48 10.77 -6.12 -17.67
C LYS A 48 10.27 -4.82 -18.34
N GLY A 49 11.08 -4.23 -19.20
CA GLY A 49 10.72 -3.00 -19.93
C GLY A 49 9.57 -3.20 -20.92
N GLU A 50 9.52 -4.34 -21.62
CA GLU A 50 8.42 -4.69 -22.51
C GLU A 50 7.11 -4.87 -21.75
N ASN A 51 7.15 -5.59 -20.60
CA ASN A 51 6.01 -5.71 -19.70
C ASN A 51 5.49 -4.34 -19.24
N TYR A 52 6.37 -3.46 -18.76
CA TYR A 52 5.96 -2.16 -18.25
C TYR A 52 5.41 -1.24 -19.35
N ARG A 53 5.98 -1.25 -20.53
CA ARG A 53 5.45 -0.50 -21.68
C ARG A 53 4.06 -0.98 -22.05
N ARG A 54 3.84 -2.28 -22.17
CA ARG A 54 2.55 -2.89 -22.45
C ARG A 54 1.50 -2.53 -21.39
N LEU A 55 1.87 -2.59 -20.11
CA LEU A 55 0.98 -2.23 -19.01
C LEU A 55 0.65 -0.72 -19.02
N LYS A 56 1.61 0.15 -19.31
CA LYS A 56 1.39 1.60 -19.43
C LYS A 56 0.45 1.95 -20.59
N GLU A 57 0.60 1.27 -21.73
CA GLU A 57 -0.32 1.40 -22.88
C GLU A 57 -1.75 0.93 -22.55
N GLN A 58 -1.89 -0.13 -21.75
CA GLN A 58 -3.19 -0.64 -21.32
C GLN A 58 -3.88 0.26 -20.29
N ASN A 59 -3.11 0.82 -19.38
CA ASN A 59 -3.63 1.69 -18.33
C ASN A 59 -2.68 2.87 -18.06
N PRO A 60 -3.01 4.08 -18.54
CA PRO A 60 -2.20 5.28 -18.36
C PRO A 60 -1.99 5.70 -16.89
N ASP A 61 -2.86 5.24 -15.96
CA ASP A 61 -2.73 5.51 -14.53
C ASP A 61 -1.59 4.71 -13.86
N PHE A 62 -0.99 3.75 -14.57
CA PHE A 62 0.13 2.94 -14.08
C PHE A 62 1.42 3.77 -14.01
N VAL A 63 1.94 4.00 -12.81
CA VAL A 63 3.10 4.87 -12.56
C VAL A 63 4.26 4.19 -11.85
N GLY A 64 4.08 2.95 -11.39
CA GLY A 64 5.15 2.25 -10.71
C GLY A 64 4.84 0.81 -10.41
N TRP A 65 5.89 0.08 -10.01
CA TRP A 65 5.79 -1.27 -9.48
C TRP A 65 6.53 -1.35 -8.14
N ILE A 66 5.82 -1.71 -7.07
CA ILE A 66 6.39 -1.79 -5.73
C ILE A 66 6.63 -3.23 -5.31
N ARG A 67 7.79 -3.50 -4.71
CA ARG A 67 8.14 -4.80 -4.14
C ARG A 67 8.84 -4.66 -2.80
N ILE A 68 8.46 -5.51 -1.86
CA ILE A 68 9.21 -5.72 -0.61
C ILE A 68 9.70 -7.17 -0.63
N PRO A 69 10.98 -7.43 -0.93
CA PRO A 69 11.51 -8.78 -1.10
C PRO A 69 11.22 -9.69 0.09
N GLY A 70 10.75 -10.91 -0.21
CA GLY A 70 10.40 -11.91 0.81
C GLY A 70 9.05 -11.69 1.51
N THR A 71 8.22 -10.79 0.98
CA THR A 71 6.85 -10.52 1.45
C THR A 71 5.85 -10.65 0.30
N PRO A 72 4.53 -10.64 0.57
CA PRO A 72 3.51 -10.61 -0.48
C PRO A 72 3.43 -9.30 -1.28
N VAL A 73 4.15 -8.24 -0.89
CA VAL A 73 4.11 -6.95 -1.60
C VAL A 73 4.89 -7.07 -2.90
N ASP A 74 4.17 -7.19 -4.00
CA ASP A 74 4.66 -7.23 -5.38
C ASP A 74 3.51 -6.81 -6.30
N TYR A 75 3.34 -5.48 -6.48
CA TYR A 75 2.11 -4.89 -7.02
C TYR A 75 2.38 -3.71 -7.95
N PRO A 76 1.54 -3.54 -8.99
CA PRO A 76 1.48 -2.29 -9.73
C PRO A 76 1.01 -1.16 -8.80
N VAL A 77 1.52 0.04 -9.04
CA VAL A 77 1.14 1.27 -8.33
C VAL A 77 0.50 2.22 -9.31
N MET A 78 -0.65 2.76 -8.92
CA MET A 78 -1.50 3.60 -9.75
C MET A 78 -1.47 5.05 -9.27
N TRP A 79 -1.80 5.99 -10.14
CA TRP A 79 -1.94 7.41 -9.78
C TRP A 79 -3.02 8.09 -10.60
N THR A 80 -3.98 8.71 -9.92
CA THR A 80 -5.13 9.42 -10.50
C THR A 80 -5.41 10.66 -9.67
N PRO A 81 -4.74 11.80 -9.96
CA PRO A 81 -4.92 13.02 -9.18
C PRO A 81 -6.35 13.57 -9.24
N ASP A 82 -7.04 13.39 -10.37
CA ASP A 82 -8.43 13.85 -10.56
C ASP A 82 -9.47 12.91 -9.92
N GLU A 83 -9.11 11.66 -9.64
CA GLU A 83 -9.97 10.65 -8.99
C GLU A 83 -9.20 9.94 -7.86
N PRO A 84 -8.91 10.62 -6.73
CA PRO A 84 -7.92 10.19 -5.72
C PRO A 84 -8.13 8.79 -5.14
N GLU A 85 -9.37 8.31 -5.07
CA GLU A 85 -9.73 7.03 -4.46
C GLU A 85 -10.14 5.96 -5.48
N LYS A 86 -9.97 6.20 -6.79
CA LYS A 86 -10.35 5.27 -7.86
C LYS A 86 -9.86 3.85 -7.56
N TYR A 87 -8.56 3.69 -7.26
CA TYR A 87 -7.94 2.38 -7.04
C TYR A 87 -8.16 1.80 -5.65
N LEU A 88 -8.90 2.49 -4.78
CA LEU A 88 -9.35 1.90 -3.52
C LEU A 88 -10.26 0.67 -3.75
N ARG A 89 -11.04 0.69 -4.84
CA ARG A 89 -12.01 -0.39 -5.17
C ARG A 89 -12.01 -0.79 -6.63
N THR A 90 -10.92 -0.52 -7.36
CA THR A 90 -10.82 -0.80 -8.79
C THR A 90 -9.55 -1.61 -9.06
N ASP A 91 -9.64 -2.62 -9.92
CA ASP A 91 -8.49 -3.36 -10.42
C ASP A 91 -7.79 -2.61 -11.57
N PHE A 92 -6.75 -3.21 -12.12
CA PHE A 92 -5.96 -2.64 -13.21
C PHE A 92 -6.79 -2.44 -14.50
N ASN A 93 -7.81 -3.25 -14.73
CA ASN A 93 -8.65 -3.22 -15.93
C ASN A 93 -9.88 -2.32 -15.76
N GLY A 94 -10.01 -1.61 -14.62
CA GLY A 94 -11.15 -0.74 -14.34
C GLY A 94 -12.37 -1.46 -13.75
N ASN A 95 -12.29 -2.74 -13.42
CA ASN A 95 -13.38 -3.49 -12.81
C ASN A 95 -13.39 -3.30 -11.28
N TYR A 96 -14.55 -3.52 -10.68
CA TYR A 96 -14.65 -3.53 -9.22
C TYR A 96 -13.74 -4.61 -8.61
N SER A 97 -12.94 -4.22 -7.64
CA SER A 97 -12.08 -5.11 -6.86
C SER A 97 -12.20 -4.80 -5.37
N LEU A 98 -12.40 -5.84 -4.57
CA LEU A 98 -12.47 -5.69 -3.11
C LEU A 98 -11.13 -5.24 -2.51
N SER A 99 -10.02 -5.68 -3.09
CA SER A 99 -8.66 -5.36 -2.66
C SER A 99 -8.11 -4.08 -3.28
N GLY A 100 -8.70 -3.61 -4.38
CA GLY A 100 -8.14 -2.50 -5.14
C GLY A 100 -6.69 -2.77 -5.56
N LEU A 101 -5.93 -1.68 -5.74
CA LEU A 101 -4.49 -1.68 -5.98
C LEU A 101 -3.82 -0.61 -5.12
N PRO A 102 -2.52 -0.72 -4.81
CA PRO A 102 -1.77 0.38 -4.26
C PRO A 102 -1.81 1.61 -5.17
N PHE A 103 -1.97 2.79 -4.58
CA PHE A 103 -2.05 4.04 -5.34
C PHE A 103 -1.33 5.18 -4.62
N VAL A 104 -0.74 6.07 -5.40
CA VAL A 104 -0.07 7.27 -4.91
C VAL A 104 -1.12 8.31 -4.50
N SER A 105 -0.86 9.05 -3.42
CA SER A 105 -1.69 10.18 -3.01
C SER A 105 -1.86 11.17 -4.17
N ALA A 106 -3.06 11.70 -4.33
CA ALA A 106 -3.34 12.73 -5.34
C ALA A 106 -2.54 14.02 -5.10
N ASP A 107 -2.14 14.26 -3.84
CA ASP A 107 -1.30 15.42 -3.48
C ASP A 107 0.16 15.24 -3.91
N CYS A 108 0.59 14.03 -4.29
CA CYS A 108 1.91 13.80 -4.85
C CYS A 108 1.94 14.08 -6.35
N ASN A 109 2.96 14.79 -6.79
CA ASN A 109 3.25 14.92 -8.22
C ASN A 109 4.26 13.84 -8.63
N VAL A 110 3.78 12.80 -9.28
CA VAL A 110 4.60 11.71 -9.85
C VAL A 110 4.88 11.91 -11.35
N SER A 111 4.66 13.12 -11.86
CA SER A 111 4.98 13.51 -13.23
C SER A 111 6.46 13.25 -13.59
N PRO A 112 6.80 13.11 -14.88
CA PRO A 112 7.98 12.40 -15.38
C PRO A 112 9.36 12.98 -15.06
N MET A 113 9.47 14.02 -14.23
CA MET A 113 10.75 14.66 -13.92
C MET A 113 11.10 14.54 -12.43
N PRO A 114 11.77 13.44 -12.01
CA PRO A 114 12.03 13.21 -10.60
C PRO A 114 13.19 14.01 -10.00
N ASP A 115 14.13 14.46 -10.81
CA ASP A 115 15.42 14.96 -10.31
C ASP A 115 15.47 16.48 -10.07
N GLU A 116 14.36 17.21 -10.28
CA GLU A 116 14.29 18.65 -10.07
C GLU A 116 13.85 19.08 -8.67
N LYS A 117 13.35 18.15 -7.85
CA LYS A 117 12.88 18.46 -6.49
C LYS A 117 14.02 18.34 -5.49
N ALA A 118 14.23 19.39 -4.71
CA ALA A 118 15.19 19.36 -3.62
C ALA A 118 14.80 18.35 -2.53
N TYR A 119 13.50 18.16 -2.31
CA TYR A 119 12.92 17.21 -1.36
C TYR A 119 11.66 16.58 -1.95
N SER A 120 11.41 15.32 -1.61
CA SER A 120 10.19 14.60 -2.00
C SER A 120 9.75 13.59 -0.95
N ASN A 121 8.45 13.33 -0.89
CA ASN A 121 7.87 12.24 -0.10
C ASN A 121 6.72 11.60 -0.91
N THR A 122 6.99 10.51 -1.58
CA THR A 122 5.97 9.76 -2.31
C THR A 122 5.13 8.95 -1.33
N LEU A 123 3.87 9.36 -1.11
CA LEU A 123 2.94 8.68 -0.24
C LEU A 123 2.08 7.69 -1.03
N ILE A 124 2.18 6.42 -0.69
CA ILE A 124 1.44 5.31 -1.34
C ILE A 124 0.49 4.67 -0.34
N TYR A 125 -0.78 4.58 -0.71
CA TYR A 125 -1.81 3.90 0.05
C TYR A 125 -2.04 2.48 -0.46
N GLY A 126 -2.40 1.58 0.44
CA GLY A 126 -2.81 0.22 0.10
C GLY A 126 -3.65 -0.40 1.21
N HIS A 127 -4.58 -1.28 0.83
CA HIS A 127 -5.45 -1.95 1.79
C HIS A 127 -4.70 -2.85 2.78
N HIS A 128 -5.27 -2.98 3.98
CA HIS A 128 -4.95 -4.04 4.92
C HIS A 128 -5.97 -5.18 4.74
N MET A 129 -5.67 -6.12 3.86
CA MET A 129 -6.55 -7.26 3.61
C MET A 129 -6.41 -8.33 4.69
N GLN A 130 -7.54 -8.97 5.07
CA GLN A 130 -7.54 -10.01 6.10
C GLN A 130 -6.77 -11.27 5.72
N ASP A 131 -6.62 -11.54 4.43
CA ASP A 131 -5.84 -12.65 3.90
C ASP A 131 -4.32 -12.36 3.82
N GLY A 132 -3.87 -11.23 4.33
CA GLY A 132 -2.48 -10.81 4.36
C GLY A 132 -1.96 -10.21 3.05
N SER A 133 -2.82 -10.04 2.03
CA SER A 133 -2.45 -9.39 0.77
C SER A 133 -2.42 -7.86 0.88
N MET A 134 -2.07 -7.21 -0.21
CA MET A 134 -1.86 -5.77 -0.31
C MET A 134 -0.84 -5.29 0.73
N PHE A 135 -1.15 -4.23 1.47
CA PHE A 135 -0.24 -3.66 2.47
C PHE A 135 -0.45 -4.20 3.89
N ALA A 136 -1.19 -5.31 4.06
CA ALA A 136 -1.40 -5.92 5.38
C ALA A 136 -0.08 -6.25 6.10
N VAL A 137 0.93 -6.70 5.35
CA VAL A 137 2.24 -7.07 5.89
C VAL A 137 3.00 -5.89 6.51
N LEU A 138 2.68 -4.64 6.16
CA LEU A 138 3.35 -3.47 6.72
C LEU A 138 3.25 -3.42 8.25
N THR A 139 2.15 -3.90 8.83
CA THR A 139 2.00 -3.95 10.30
C THR A 139 3.01 -4.86 10.99
N GLN A 140 3.67 -5.77 10.25
CA GLN A 140 4.72 -6.62 10.80
C GLN A 140 6.02 -5.84 11.08
N TYR A 141 6.21 -4.65 10.51
CA TYR A 141 7.35 -3.78 10.84
C TYR A 141 7.34 -3.31 12.31
N GLU A 142 6.27 -3.50 13.05
CA GLU A 142 6.28 -3.37 14.51
C GLU A 142 7.27 -4.33 15.19
N LYS A 143 7.58 -5.45 14.52
CA LYS A 143 8.50 -6.48 15.04
C LYS A 143 9.91 -6.25 14.49
N GLN A 144 10.88 -6.10 15.38
CA GLN A 144 12.29 -5.86 15.00
C GLN A 144 12.88 -6.98 14.13
N ASP A 145 12.48 -8.24 14.36
CA ASP A 145 12.94 -9.38 13.55
C ASP A 145 12.43 -9.32 12.12
N PHE A 146 11.21 -8.81 11.93
CA PHE A 146 10.65 -8.59 10.59
C PHE A 146 11.40 -7.45 9.88
N TYR A 147 11.54 -6.31 10.54
CA TYR A 147 12.32 -5.19 10.04
C TYR A 147 13.73 -5.62 9.64
N GLY A 148 14.42 -6.39 10.49
CA GLY A 148 15.78 -6.87 10.23
C GLY A 148 15.94 -7.64 8.91
N LYS A 149 14.88 -8.31 8.45
CA LYS A 149 14.86 -9.14 7.24
C LYS A 149 14.34 -8.39 6.00
N HIS A 150 13.54 -7.35 6.18
CA HIS A 150 12.80 -6.67 5.10
C HIS A 150 13.08 -5.16 5.10
N LYS A 151 14.37 -4.77 5.10
CA LYS A 151 14.79 -3.36 5.17
C LYS A 151 14.61 -2.59 3.87
N THR A 152 14.49 -3.29 2.74
CA THR A 152 14.50 -2.66 1.42
C THR A 152 13.12 -2.71 0.80
N ILE A 153 12.69 -1.57 0.27
CA ILE A 153 11.57 -1.44 -0.65
C ILE A 153 12.18 -1.18 -2.03
N GLU A 154 11.81 -1.98 -3.00
CA GLU A 154 12.15 -1.77 -4.41
C GLU A 154 10.95 -1.08 -5.07
N PHE A 155 11.22 -0.05 -5.85
CA PHE A 155 10.21 0.69 -6.58
C PHE A 155 10.71 0.99 -7.99
N ASP A 156 10.04 0.42 -8.98
CA ASP A 156 10.28 0.74 -10.37
C ASP A 156 9.31 1.87 -10.75
N ARG A 157 9.86 3.03 -11.05
CA ARG A 157 9.08 4.17 -11.54
C ARG A 157 8.88 4.04 -13.03
N ILE A 158 7.65 4.20 -13.48
CA ILE A 158 7.28 4.09 -14.89
C ILE A 158 6.88 5.46 -15.42
N TYR A 159 7.49 5.84 -16.55
CA TYR A 159 7.23 7.11 -17.25
C TYR A 159 6.15 6.98 -18.31
N ASP A 160 5.68 8.11 -18.83
CA ASP A 160 4.58 8.14 -19.80
C ASP A 160 4.90 7.43 -21.13
N ASP A 161 6.17 7.37 -21.50
CA ASP A 161 6.65 6.62 -22.67
C ASP A 161 6.85 5.11 -22.41
N GLY A 162 6.54 4.64 -21.20
CA GLY A 162 6.72 3.26 -20.77
C GLY A 162 8.16 2.89 -20.43
N SER A 163 9.09 3.83 -20.46
CA SER A 163 10.42 3.63 -19.87
C SER A 163 10.32 3.55 -18.34
N TYR A 164 11.36 3.03 -17.71
CA TYR A 164 11.35 2.89 -16.24
C TYR A 164 12.73 3.09 -15.64
N GLU A 165 12.74 3.45 -14.36
CA GLU A 165 13.94 3.50 -13.52
C GLU A 165 13.72 2.70 -12.23
N GLU A 166 14.77 2.00 -11.79
CA GLU A 166 14.75 1.18 -10.58
C GLU A 166 15.29 1.97 -9.39
N TYR A 167 14.47 2.08 -8.36
CA TYR A 167 14.86 2.72 -7.10
C TYR A 167 14.84 1.73 -5.95
N LYS A 168 15.74 1.96 -5.00
CA LYS A 168 15.78 1.22 -3.73
C LYS A 168 15.70 2.19 -2.58
N TYR A 169 14.73 1.95 -1.73
CA TYR A 169 14.52 2.71 -0.51
C TYR A 169 14.85 1.83 0.69
N GLU A 170 15.48 2.39 1.71
CA GLU A 170 15.75 1.70 2.96
C GLU A 170 14.78 2.18 4.03
N VAL A 171 14.03 1.24 4.61
CA VAL A 171 13.09 1.50 5.70
C VAL A 171 13.86 1.96 6.93
N PHE A 172 13.46 3.08 7.52
CA PHE A 172 14.06 3.60 8.74
C PHE A 172 13.05 3.93 9.84
N SER A 173 11.75 3.98 9.51
CA SER A 173 10.71 4.22 10.50
C SER A 173 9.45 3.42 10.20
N ALA A 174 8.76 3.05 11.28
CA ALA A 174 7.41 2.50 11.27
C ALA A 174 6.60 3.22 12.36
N ILE A 175 5.39 3.66 12.04
CA ILE A 175 4.59 4.55 12.88
C ILE A 175 3.17 4.04 12.97
N LYS A 176 2.56 4.16 14.16
CA LYS A 176 1.12 4.07 14.36
C LYS A 176 0.53 5.45 14.61
N THR A 177 -0.54 5.78 13.91
CA THR A 177 -1.27 7.04 14.12
C THR A 177 -2.77 6.84 13.96
N GLU A 178 -3.56 7.84 14.37
CA GLU A 178 -5.02 7.86 14.24
C GLU A 178 -5.45 9.11 13.47
N ILE A 179 -6.26 8.95 12.42
CA ILE A 179 -6.78 10.06 11.63
C ILE A 179 -7.60 10.99 12.55
N GLY A 180 -7.28 12.27 12.50
CA GLY A 180 -7.96 13.34 13.25
C GLY A 180 -7.54 13.49 14.69
N LYS A 181 -6.57 12.68 15.19
CA LYS A 181 -6.06 12.80 16.57
C LYS A 181 -4.55 12.69 16.69
N GLY A 182 -3.89 12.11 15.72
CA GLY A 182 -2.45 11.87 15.77
C GLY A 182 -1.69 12.64 14.71
N PHE A 183 -0.56 12.11 14.30
CA PHE A 183 0.28 12.67 13.27
C PHE A 183 -0.41 12.62 11.90
N GLU A 184 -0.68 13.78 11.31
CA GLU A 184 -1.35 13.96 10.01
C GLU A 184 -0.34 13.82 8.86
N TYR A 185 0.32 12.67 8.76
CA TYR A 185 1.37 12.35 7.79
C TYR A 185 0.98 12.65 6.33
N TYR A 186 -0.29 12.56 5.99
CA TYR A 186 -0.83 12.82 4.65
C TYR A 186 -0.67 14.27 4.20
N ARG A 187 -0.49 15.21 5.13
CA ARG A 187 -0.20 16.63 4.81
C ARG A 187 1.23 16.85 4.30
N TYR A 188 2.07 15.82 4.37
CA TYR A 188 3.45 15.86 3.93
C TYR A 188 3.67 15.02 2.66
N ALA A 189 2.59 14.71 1.93
CA ALA A 189 2.68 14.18 0.60
C ALA A 189 3.33 15.22 -0.31
N ASP A 190 4.33 14.81 -1.08
CA ASP A 190 5.07 15.66 -2.02
C ASP A 190 5.64 16.96 -1.43
N VAL A 191 6.22 16.88 -0.24
CA VAL A 191 6.83 18.05 0.43
C VAL A 191 8.09 18.48 -0.31
N GLU A 192 8.08 19.71 -0.84
CA GLU A 192 9.21 20.33 -1.52
C GLU A 192 9.93 21.39 -0.65
N ASP A 193 9.26 21.88 0.39
CA ASP A 193 9.80 22.87 1.33
C ASP A 193 10.69 22.22 2.38
N ALA A 194 11.89 22.78 2.58
CA ALA A 194 12.90 22.22 3.48
C ALA A 194 12.46 22.18 4.95
N ASP A 195 11.74 23.23 5.42
CA ASP A 195 11.30 23.31 6.81
C ASP A 195 10.21 22.27 7.07
N ARG A 196 9.25 22.13 6.16
CA ARG A 196 8.21 21.11 6.25
C ARG A 196 8.78 19.68 6.09
N PHE A 197 9.77 19.51 5.26
CA PHE A 197 10.45 18.22 5.12
C PHE A 197 11.18 17.84 6.42
N SER A 198 11.86 18.80 7.04
CA SER A 198 12.52 18.61 8.35
C SER A 198 11.50 18.32 9.46
N GLU A 199 10.37 19.03 9.48
CA GLU A 199 9.27 18.79 10.42
C GLU A 199 8.71 17.35 10.24
N TYR A 200 8.55 16.89 9.00
CA TYR A 200 8.12 15.51 8.73
C TYR A 200 9.09 14.51 9.32
N LEU A 201 10.40 14.67 9.05
CA LEU A 201 11.44 13.78 9.56
C LEU A 201 11.48 13.76 11.09
N GLU A 202 11.36 14.90 11.76
CA GLU A 202 11.33 14.99 13.23
C GLU A 202 10.15 14.22 13.82
N ASN A 203 8.96 14.35 13.23
CA ASN A 203 7.77 13.59 13.64
C ASN A 203 7.97 12.10 13.40
N VAL A 204 8.52 11.72 12.24
CA VAL A 204 8.79 10.32 11.86
C VAL A 204 9.79 9.67 12.83
N GLU A 205 10.83 10.39 13.24
CA GLU A 205 11.81 9.90 14.21
C GLU A 205 11.22 9.80 15.63
N THR A 206 10.45 10.79 16.04
CA THR A 206 9.83 10.84 17.38
C THR A 206 8.83 9.72 17.59
N LEU A 207 8.04 9.40 16.57
CA LEU A 207 6.97 8.39 16.62
C LEU A 207 7.43 6.99 16.21
N ASN A 208 8.71 6.83 15.87
CA ASN A 208 9.25 5.58 15.35
C ASN A 208 9.14 4.43 16.36
N LEU A 209 8.53 3.34 15.94
CA LEU A 209 8.41 2.09 16.70
C LEU A 209 9.67 1.21 16.61
N LEU A 210 10.54 1.47 15.63
CA LEU A 210 11.76 0.71 15.44
C LEU A 210 12.82 1.14 16.46
N THR A 211 13.49 0.17 17.08
CA THR A 211 14.59 0.44 18.02
C THR A 211 15.89 0.82 17.30
N TYR A 212 16.00 0.51 16.03
CA TYR A 212 17.14 0.89 15.21
C TYR A 212 16.99 2.35 14.77
N LYS A 213 17.80 3.22 15.33
CA LYS A 213 17.91 4.61 14.88
C LYS A 213 18.92 4.67 13.75
N ARG A 214 18.44 4.83 12.54
CA ARG A 214 19.29 5.28 11.44
C ARG A 214 19.40 6.79 11.54
N THR A 215 20.61 7.31 11.50
CA THR A 215 20.84 8.71 11.14
C THR A 215 20.44 8.86 9.67
N VAL A 216 19.38 9.60 9.43
CA VAL A 216 18.89 9.91 8.06
C VAL A 216 19.65 11.13 7.56
N ASP A 217 21.01 11.04 7.57
CA ASP A 217 21.85 12.09 7.04
C ASP A 217 21.72 12.11 5.51
N ASN A 218 21.34 13.27 4.97
CA ASN A 218 21.25 13.57 3.54
C ASN A 218 20.16 12.81 2.74
N VAL A 219 19.05 12.38 3.35
CA VAL A 219 17.91 11.88 2.60
C VAL A 219 17.06 13.06 2.15
N SER A 220 16.85 13.17 0.84
CA SER A 220 15.98 14.18 0.23
C SER A 220 14.78 13.56 -0.49
N ASP A 221 14.79 12.23 -0.69
CA ASP A 221 13.72 11.49 -1.35
C ASP A 221 13.20 10.38 -0.45
N LEU A 222 11.94 10.50 -0.05
CA LEU A 222 11.24 9.59 0.84
C LEU A 222 10.12 8.85 0.13
N MET A 223 9.85 7.66 0.63
CA MET A 223 8.65 6.90 0.32
C MET A 223 7.94 6.55 1.62
N SER A 224 6.65 6.89 1.69
CA SER A 224 5.77 6.58 2.81
C SER A 224 4.68 5.64 2.37
N LEU A 225 4.66 4.42 2.92
CA LEU A 225 3.63 3.42 2.65
C LEU A 225 2.61 3.43 3.78
N SER A 226 1.33 3.62 3.45
CA SER A 226 0.26 3.72 4.44
C SER A 226 -0.80 2.65 4.25
N THR A 227 -1.21 2.04 5.37
CA THR A 227 -2.32 1.09 5.41
C THR A 227 -3.18 1.27 6.66
N CYS A 228 -4.39 0.71 6.65
CA CYS A 228 -5.24 0.67 7.82
C CYS A 228 -4.61 -0.19 8.93
N SER A 229 -4.85 0.19 10.17
CA SER A 229 -4.41 -0.57 11.34
C SER A 229 -5.52 -0.59 12.39
N TYR A 230 -5.75 -1.74 13.01
CA TYR A 230 -6.86 -1.97 13.94
C TYR A 230 -6.52 -1.63 15.39
N HIS A 231 -5.51 -0.81 15.64
CA HIS A 231 -5.12 -0.36 16.99
C HIS A 231 -5.99 0.78 17.54
N ALA A 232 -6.73 1.47 16.66
CA ALA A 232 -7.68 2.52 17.02
C ALA A 232 -9.12 2.06 16.76
N SER A 233 -10.10 2.77 17.32
CA SER A 233 -11.52 2.46 17.13
C SER A 233 -11.97 2.75 15.69
N GLY A 234 -12.70 1.81 15.10
CA GLY A 234 -13.18 1.91 13.73
C GLY A 234 -12.05 1.77 12.71
N ASP A 235 -12.14 2.54 11.63
CA ASP A 235 -11.21 2.54 10.49
C ASP A 235 -10.18 3.67 10.53
N LYS A 236 -10.02 4.34 11.68
CA LYS A 236 -9.17 5.53 11.83
C LYS A 236 -7.69 5.22 12.05
N GLY A 237 -7.37 4.02 12.51
CA GLY A 237 -5.98 3.60 12.73
C GLY A 237 -5.22 3.51 11.40
N ARG A 238 -3.98 4.02 11.40
CA ARG A 238 -3.05 3.92 10.27
C ARG A 238 -1.71 3.37 10.74
N PHE A 239 -1.12 2.56 9.86
CA PHE A 239 0.26 2.11 10.00
C PHE A 239 1.06 2.63 8.81
N ILE A 240 2.14 3.33 9.11
CA ILE A 240 2.98 3.98 8.11
C ILE A 240 4.39 3.39 8.20
N VAL A 241 4.96 3.03 7.05
CA VAL A 241 6.37 2.65 6.91
C VAL A 241 7.05 3.72 6.08
N VAL A 242 8.11 4.30 6.61
CA VAL A 242 8.87 5.36 5.94
C VAL A 242 10.26 4.85 5.56
N ALA A 243 10.62 5.09 4.31
CA ALA A 243 11.88 4.67 3.74
C ALA A 243 12.54 5.84 2.99
N GLY A 244 13.87 5.90 3.05
CA GLY A 244 14.66 6.88 2.32
C GLY A 244 15.38 6.25 1.14
N ARG A 245 15.48 6.97 0.04
CA ARG A 245 16.21 6.54 -1.17
C ARG A 245 17.68 6.30 -0.83
N LYS A 246 18.26 5.24 -1.40
CA LYS A 246 19.69 4.92 -1.29
C LYS A 246 20.50 5.59 -2.38
#